data_58d5f548dc498d787ec260a62804340b
#
_entry.id   58d5f548dc498d787ec260a62804340b
#
_cell.length_a   1.000
_cell.length_b   1.000
_cell.length_c   1.000
_cell.angle_alpha   90.00
_cell.angle_beta   90.00
_cell.angle_gamma   90.00
#
_symmetry.space_group_name_H-M   'P 1'
#
loop_
_entity.id
_entity.type
_entity.pdbx_description
1 polymer ?
#
loop_
_entity_poly.entity_id
_entity_poly.type
_entity_poly.pdbx_seq_one_letter_code
_entity_poly.pdbx_strand_id
1 'polypeptide(L)'
;MQQVIIAADAPWVRKEISSAIEDLGIKIIEVNHGVEVLPIVKQENPNLIILDFQIGNMGGPATALELHLEAESQRLPHIPIALCLDRRADVFLAKRAKVEGWFIKPFNPIKIRKGVQALLKGDSYYDSYLEPITLPPKNSLQG
;
A
#
# COMPACT_ATOMS: atom_id res chain seq x y z
N MET A 1 -10.13 -2.34 -17.21
CA MET A 1 -9.06 -1.49 -16.64
C MET A 1 -8.97 -1.74 -15.15
N GLN A 2 -7.78 -2.00 -14.65
CA GLN A 2 -7.59 -2.21 -13.22
C GLN A 2 -7.72 -0.89 -12.47
N GLN A 3 -8.20 -0.97 -11.22
CA GLN A 3 -8.45 0.20 -10.39
C GLN A 3 -7.66 0.09 -9.10
N VAL A 4 -7.04 1.20 -8.68
CA VAL A 4 -6.28 1.28 -7.46
C VAL A 4 -6.81 2.44 -6.62
N ILE A 5 -7.14 2.16 -5.36
CA ILE A 5 -7.50 3.20 -4.41
C ILE A 5 -6.23 3.65 -3.69
N ILE A 6 -6.03 4.96 -3.62
CA ILE A 6 -4.95 5.56 -2.85
C ILE A 6 -5.60 6.43 -1.78
N ALA A 7 -5.48 6.00 -0.52
CA ALA A 7 -6.14 6.66 0.59
C ALA A 7 -5.11 7.27 1.54
N ALA A 8 -5.10 8.57 1.65
CA ALA A 8 -4.21 9.32 2.52
C ALA A 8 -4.77 10.72 2.74
N ASP A 9 -4.60 11.26 3.95
CA ASP A 9 -5.01 12.63 4.25
C ASP A 9 -4.12 13.62 3.50
N ALA A 10 -2.82 13.37 3.48
CA ALA A 10 -1.85 14.31 2.92
C ALA A 10 -1.83 14.22 1.40
N PRO A 11 -2.07 15.35 0.72
CA PRO A 11 -2.06 15.33 -0.76
C PRO A 11 -0.73 14.89 -1.35
N TRP A 12 0.39 15.18 -0.68
CA TRP A 12 1.69 14.81 -1.24
C TRP A 12 1.88 13.30 -1.30
N VAL A 13 1.29 12.56 -0.34
CA VAL A 13 1.35 11.09 -0.36
C VAL A 13 0.60 10.56 -1.57
N ARG A 14 -0.63 11.04 -1.77
CA ARG A 14 -1.43 10.61 -2.91
C ARG A 14 -0.75 10.93 -4.22
N LYS A 15 -0.16 12.12 -4.31
CA LYS A 15 0.49 12.57 -5.54
C LYS A 15 1.74 11.74 -5.85
N GLU A 16 2.56 11.46 -4.86
CA GLU A 16 3.77 10.68 -5.11
C GLU A 16 3.46 9.27 -5.58
N ILE A 17 2.45 8.66 -4.98
CA ILE A 17 2.08 7.31 -5.40
C ILE A 17 1.44 7.33 -6.78
N SER A 18 0.49 8.23 -7.00
CA SER A 18 -0.20 8.27 -8.30
C SER A 18 0.77 8.61 -9.44
N SER A 19 1.72 9.52 -9.20
CA SER A 19 2.70 9.87 -10.22
C SER A 19 3.58 8.68 -10.61
N ALA A 20 3.86 7.79 -9.66
CA ALA A 20 4.72 6.64 -9.92
C ALA A 20 4.01 5.59 -10.79
N ILE A 21 2.68 5.60 -10.85
CA ILE A 21 1.92 4.54 -11.53
C ILE A 21 0.97 5.07 -12.61
N GLU A 22 0.94 6.38 -12.84
CA GLU A 22 -0.07 6.97 -13.74
C GLU A 22 0.06 6.47 -15.17
N ASP A 23 1.23 6.03 -15.58
CA ASP A 23 1.46 5.55 -16.96
C ASP A 23 1.23 4.04 -17.11
N LEU A 24 0.74 3.37 -16.07
CA LEU A 24 0.51 1.92 -16.13
C LEU A 24 -0.87 1.55 -16.68
N GLY A 25 -1.65 2.52 -17.09
CA GLY A 25 -3.00 2.25 -17.61
C GLY A 25 -3.97 1.84 -16.51
N ILE A 26 -3.78 2.37 -15.33
CA ILE A 26 -4.59 2.05 -14.14
C ILE A 26 -5.52 3.22 -13.84
N LYS A 27 -6.75 2.93 -13.47
CA LYS A 27 -7.65 3.96 -12.95
C LYS A 27 -7.31 4.19 -11.48
N ILE A 28 -6.99 5.42 -11.14
CA ILE A 28 -6.62 5.79 -9.77
C ILE A 28 -7.78 6.51 -9.12
N ILE A 29 -8.16 6.06 -7.92
CA ILE A 29 -9.21 6.67 -7.13
C ILE A 29 -8.56 7.17 -5.85
N GLU A 30 -8.62 8.48 -5.60
CA GLU A 30 -8.02 9.08 -4.42
C GLU A 30 -9.07 9.28 -3.34
N VAL A 31 -8.71 8.93 -2.11
CA VAL A 31 -9.59 9.03 -0.94
C VAL A 31 -8.86 9.80 0.15
N ASN A 32 -9.54 10.78 0.75
CA ASN A 32 -8.94 11.69 1.72
C ASN A 32 -9.15 11.27 3.16
N HIS A 33 -10.14 10.45 3.44
CA HIS A 33 -10.52 10.13 4.82
C HIS A 33 -10.71 8.64 4.98
N GLY A 34 -10.20 8.10 6.09
CA GLY A 34 -10.28 6.65 6.34
C GLY A 34 -11.71 6.12 6.34
N VAL A 35 -12.65 6.91 6.88
CA VAL A 35 -14.04 6.46 6.96
C VAL A 35 -14.70 6.31 5.60
N GLU A 36 -14.13 6.92 4.56
CA GLU A 36 -14.68 6.82 3.21
C GLU A 36 -14.19 5.60 2.44
N VAL A 37 -13.15 4.93 2.97
CA VAL A 37 -12.52 3.84 2.23
C VAL A 37 -13.49 2.69 1.99
N LEU A 38 -14.12 2.18 3.03
CA LEU A 38 -15.01 1.03 2.89
C LEU A 38 -16.18 1.30 1.94
N PRO A 39 -16.92 2.42 2.06
CA PRO A 39 -18.00 2.68 1.10
C PRO A 39 -17.51 2.75 -0.35
N ILE A 40 -16.33 3.37 -0.57
CA ILE A 40 -15.79 3.50 -1.92
C ILE A 40 -15.32 2.15 -2.44
N VAL A 41 -14.73 1.31 -1.60
CA VAL A 41 -14.35 -0.05 -1.99
C VAL A 41 -15.57 -0.84 -2.45
N LYS A 42 -16.66 -0.73 -1.71
CA LYS A 42 -17.91 -1.44 -2.08
C LYS A 42 -18.47 -0.93 -3.39
N GLN A 43 -18.36 0.36 -3.64
CA GLN A 43 -18.90 0.96 -4.86
C GLN A 43 -18.04 0.66 -6.07
N GLU A 44 -16.72 0.78 -5.94
CA GLU A 44 -15.79 0.73 -7.07
C GLU A 44 -15.19 -0.64 -7.33
N ASN A 45 -15.17 -1.50 -6.32
CA ASN A 45 -14.61 -2.85 -6.42
C ASN A 45 -13.18 -2.84 -6.98
N PRO A 46 -12.24 -2.19 -6.30
CA PRO A 46 -10.88 -2.02 -6.82
C PRO A 46 -10.08 -3.31 -6.80
N ASN A 47 -8.94 -3.27 -7.50
CA ASN A 47 -8.01 -4.40 -7.56
C ASN A 47 -6.90 -4.29 -6.53
N LEU A 48 -6.69 -3.11 -5.95
CA LEU A 48 -5.65 -2.86 -4.96
C LEU A 48 -6.04 -1.65 -4.14
N ILE A 49 -5.79 -1.70 -2.85
CA ILE A 49 -6.02 -0.58 -1.93
C ILE A 49 -4.70 -0.22 -1.28
N ILE A 50 -4.29 1.04 -1.44
CA ILE A 50 -3.08 1.56 -0.81
C ILE A 50 -3.51 2.55 0.27
N LEU A 51 -3.15 2.28 1.51
CA LEU A 51 -3.58 3.06 2.67
C LEU A 51 -2.38 3.69 3.35
N ASP A 52 -2.46 4.99 3.61
CA ASP A 52 -1.45 5.63 4.44
C ASP A 52 -1.61 5.17 5.89
N PHE A 53 -0.49 4.95 6.57
CA PHE A 53 -0.48 4.47 7.95
C PHE A 53 -1.24 5.41 8.89
N GLN A 54 -1.16 6.71 8.62
CA GLN A 54 -1.73 7.75 9.47
C GLN A 54 -3.07 8.27 8.96
N ILE A 55 -3.75 7.53 8.09
CA ILE A 55 -4.96 8.08 7.49
C ILE A 55 -6.06 8.30 8.52
N GLY A 56 -6.52 9.55 8.61
CA GLY A 56 -7.65 9.94 9.42
C GLY A 56 -7.50 9.58 10.89
N ASN A 57 -8.62 9.51 11.57
CA ASN A 57 -8.65 9.14 12.98
C ASN A 57 -8.58 7.65 13.19
N MET A 58 -8.87 6.89 12.16
CA MET A 58 -8.94 5.44 12.23
C MET A 58 -7.58 4.78 12.08
N GLY A 59 -6.72 5.33 11.21
CA GLY A 59 -5.42 4.75 10.92
C GLY A 59 -5.49 3.67 9.86
N GLY A 60 -4.37 3.49 9.15
CA GLY A 60 -4.27 2.49 8.08
C GLY A 60 -4.47 1.07 8.57
N PRO A 61 -3.79 0.63 9.64
CA PRO A 61 -3.96 -0.74 10.13
C PRO A 61 -5.40 -1.05 10.54
N ALA A 62 -6.09 -0.12 11.20
CA ALA A 62 -7.47 -0.33 11.60
C ALA A 62 -8.39 -0.40 10.38
N THR A 63 -8.15 0.42 9.39
CA THR A 63 -8.91 0.38 8.14
C THR A 63 -8.69 -0.94 7.42
N ALA A 64 -7.44 -1.43 7.39
CA ALA A 64 -7.13 -2.71 6.78
C ALA A 64 -7.86 -3.85 7.50
N LEU A 65 -7.91 -3.81 8.82
CA LEU A 65 -8.62 -4.82 9.59
C LEU A 65 -10.10 -4.81 9.26
N GLU A 66 -10.70 -3.65 9.16
CA GLU A 66 -12.11 -3.52 8.80
C GLU A 66 -12.39 -4.17 7.43
N LEU A 67 -11.53 -3.91 6.45
CA LEU A 67 -11.67 -4.48 5.13
C LEU A 67 -11.53 -5.99 5.15
N HIS A 68 -10.60 -6.52 5.95
CA HIS A 68 -10.43 -7.95 6.09
C HIS A 68 -11.66 -8.62 6.71
N LEU A 69 -12.25 -7.98 7.71
CA LEU A 69 -13.46 -8.51 8.33
C LEU A 69 -14.64 -8.55 7.36
N GLU A 70 -14.74 -7.53 6.51
CA GLU A 70 -15.78 -7.52 5.47
C GLU A 70 -15.55 -8.65 4.46
N ALA A 71 -14.30 -8.93 4.10
CA ALA A 71 -13.98 -10.01 3.18
C ALA A 71 -14.26 -11.38 3.81
N GLU A 72 -13.91 -11.56 5.09
CA GLU A 72 -14.16 -12.81 5.80
C GLU A 72 -15.64 -13.10 5.91
N SER A 73 -16.44 -12.05 6.03
CA SER A 73 -17.90 -12.17 6.10
C SER A 73 -18.54 -12.27 4.72
N GLN A 74 -17.73 -12.33 3.68
CA GLN A 74 -18.17 -12.43 2.29
C GLN A 74 -19.00 -11.25 1.83
N ARG A 75 -18.82 -10.09 2.47
CA ARG A 75 -19.45 -8.85 2.04
C ARG A 75 -18.60 -8.10 1.03
N LEU A 76 -17.32 -8.49 0.90
CA LEU A 76 -16.39 -7.99 -0.10
C LEU A 76 -15.56 -9.15 -0.63
N PRO A 77 -15.08 -9.08 -1.87
CA PRO A 77 -14.05 -10.01 -2.31
C PRO A 77 -12.75 -9.69 -1.57
N HIS A 78 -11.80 -10.62 -1.62
CA HIS A 78 -10.48 -10.35 -1.08
C HIS A 78 -9.73 -9.41 -2.02
N ILE A 79 -9.32 -8.26 -1.49
CA ILE A 79 -8.59 -7.26 -2.27
C ILE A 79 -7.26 -7.02 -1.56
N PRO A 80 -6.12 -7.09 -2.28
CA PRO A 80 -4.84 -6.85 -1.64
C PRO A 80 -4.75 -5.42 -1.10
N ILE A 81 -4.09 -5.29 0.05
CA ILE A 81 -3.92 -4.02 0.73
C ILE A 81 -2.44 -3.78 0.95
N ALA A 82 -1.96 -2.58 0.63
CA ALA A 82 -0.61 -2.15 0.94
C ALA A 82 -0.68 -0.94 1.86
N LEU A 83 0.19 -0.90 2.87
CA LEU A 83 0.28 0.23 3.79
C LEU A 83 1.49 1.10 3.43
N CYS A 84 1.35 2.41 3.57
CA CYS A 84 2.45 3.33 3.45
C CYS A 84 2.91 3.67 4.86
N LEU A 85 4.13 3.25 5.21
CA LEU A 85 4.65 3.34 6.57
C LEU A 85 5.54 4.56 6.71
N ASP A 86 5.47 5.22 7.87
CA ASP A 86 6.30 6.38 8.14
C ASP A 86 7.73 5.97 8.48
N ARG A 87 7.89 4.82 9.13
CA ARG A 87 9.19 4.38 9.61
C ARG A 87 9.30 2.87 9.46
N ARG A 88 10.54 2.40 9.43
CA ARG A 88 10.79 0.97 9.42
C ARG A 88 10.15 0.25 10.63
N ALA A 89 10.13 0.91 11.76
CA ALA A 89 9.55 0.31 12.97
C ALA A 89 8.07 -0.02 12.80
N ASP A 90 7.36 0.67 11.90
CA ASP A 90 5.94 0.45 11.67
C ASP A 90 5.65 -0.88 10.97
N VAL A 91 6.68 -1.53 10.41
CA VAL A 91 6.53 -2.85 9.79
C VAL A 91 5.91 -3.86 10.76
N PHE A 92 6.24 -3.73 12.04
CA PHE A 92 5.70 -4.61 13.06
C PHE A 92 4.16 -4.57 13.08
N LEU A 93 3.60 -3.37 13.03
CA LEU A 93 2.15 -3.19 13.02
C LEU A 93 1.54 -3.60 11.68
N ALA A 94 2.26 -3.36 10.59
CA ALA A 94 1.80 -3.77 9.26
C ALA A 94 1.67 -5.29 9.18
N LYS A 95 2.64 -6.02 9.74
CA LYS A 95 2.55 -7.48 9.78
C LYS A 95 1.35 -7.95 10.56
N ARG A 96 1.03 -7.29 11.67
CA ARG A 96 -0.12 -7.65 12.49
C ARG A 96 -1.44 -7.38 11.77
N ALA A 97 -1.46 -6.41 10.89
CA ALA A 97 -2.64 -6.11 10.08
C ALA A 97 -2.80 -7.07 8.90
N LYS A 98 -1.83 -7.95 8.69
CA LYS A 98 -1.88 -9.00 7.66
C LYS A 98 -2.12 -8.46 6.27
N VAL A 99 -1.45 -7.35 5.94
CA VAL A 99 -1.54 -6.76 4.61
C VAL A 99 -0.61 -7.48 3.66
N GLU A 100 -0.88 -7.36 2.36
CA GLU A 100 -0.11 -8.02 1.32
C GLU A 100 1.15 -7.25 0.93
N GLY A 101 1.26 -5.99 1.38
CA GLY A 101 2.45 -5.22 1.07
C GLY A 101 2.58 -3.96 1.89
N TRP A 102 3.76 -3.35 1.80
CA TRP A 102 3.98 -2.03 2.37
C TRP A 102 5.09 -1.31 1.62
N PHE A 103 5.03 0.02 1.70
CA PHE A 103 6.04 0.93 1.18
C PHE A 103 6.47 1.82 2.33
N ILE A 104 7.77 2.06 2.49
CA ILE A 104 8.31 2.85 3.59
C ILE A 104 8.72 4.21 3.08
N LYS A 105 8.26 5.26 3.75
CA LYS A 105 8.65 6.63 3.41
C LYS A 105 10.12 6.88 3.80
N PRO A 106 10.86 7.67 3.07
CA PRO A 106 10.45 8.41 1.86
C PRO A 106 10.30 7.46 0.67
N PHE A 107 9.33 7.74 -0.18
CA PHE A 107 9.00 6.85 -1.28
C PHE A 107 10.06 6.86 -2.37
N ASN A 108 10.27 5.69 -2.96
CA ASN A 108 11.07 5.52 -4.16
C ASN A 108 10.10 5.17 -5.29
N PRO A 109 9.99 6.00 -6.34
CA PRO A 109 9.02 5.75 -7.41
C PRO A 109 9.20 4.40 -8.08
N ILE A 110 10.43 3.92 -8.22
CA ILE A 110 10.68 2.63 -8.83
C ILE A 110 10.12 1.50 -7.97
N LYS A 111 10.29 1.59 -6.65
CA LYS A 111 9.74 0.60 -5.73
C LYS A 111 8.22 0.64 -5.70
N ILE A 112 7.62 1.83 -5.72
CA ILE A 112 6.18 1.97 -5.78
C ILE A 112 5.63 1.28 -7.02
N ARG A 113 6.22 1.57 -8.17
CA ARG A 113 5.78 1.01 -9.44
C ARG A 113 5.88 -0.51 -9.44
N LYS A 114 7.03 -1.02 -8.98
CA LYS A 114 7.28 -2.45 -8.91
C LYS A 114 6.31 -3.15 -7.98
N GLY A 115 6.10 -2.55 -6.81
CA GLY A 115 5.21 -3.12 -5.81
C GLY A 115 3.76 -3.15 -6.27
N VAL A 116 3.31 -2.07 -6.89
CA VAL A 116 1.94 -2.01 -7.40
C VAL A 116 1.73 -3.08 -8.47
N GLN A 117 2.70 -3.23 -9.39
CA GLN A 117 2.60 -4.27 -10.42
C GLN A 117 2.55 -5.67 -9.82
N ALA A 118 3.37 -5.93 -8.79
CA ALA A 118 3.37 -7.23 -8.12
C ALA A 118 2.04 -7.49 -7.42
N LEU A 119 1.55 -6.50 -6.69
CA LEU A 119 0.30 -6.63 -5.95
C LEU A 119 -0.91 -6.83 -6.87
N LEU A 120 -0.90 -6.17 -8.02
CA LEU A 120 -1.98 -6.33 -9.00
C LEU A 120 -1.97 -7.71 -9.65
N LYS A 121 -0.84 -8.40 -9.62
CA LYS A 121 -0.74 -9.78 -10.12
C LYS A 121 -1.09 -10.81 -9.07
N GLY A 122 -1.33 -10.38 -7.84
CA GLY A 122 -1.62 -11.29 -6.75
C GLY A 122 -0.42 -11.68 -5.91
N ASP A 123 0.74 -11.06 -6.15
CA ASP A 123 1.94 -11.29 -5.35
C ASP A 123 1.99 -10.34 -4.17
N SER A 124 2.84 -10.64 -3.19
CA SER A 124 3.13 -9.73 -2.10
C SER A 124 4.26 -8.79 -2.48
N TYR A 125 4.34 -7.66 -1.81
CA TYR A 125 5.47 -6.76 -1.97
C TYR A 125 5.78 -6.06 -0.66
N TYR A 126 6.94 -6.38 -0.08
CA TYR A 126 7.35 -5.84 1.22
C TYR A 126 8.63 -5.05 1.04
N ASP A 127 8.50 -3.72 1.08
CA ASP A 127 9.64 -2.83 0.94
C ASP A 127 10.61 -3.07 2.09
N SER A 128 11.91 -3.15 1.75
CA SER A 128 12.96 -3.33 2.73
C SER A 128 13.73 -2.05 2.93
N TYR A 129 13.80 -1.59 4.16
CA TYR A 129 14.54 -0.39 4.48
C TYR A 129 16.02 -0.52 4.14
N LEU A 130 16.57 -1.73 4.30
CA LEU A 130 18.00 -1.95 4.10
C LEU A 130 18.36 -2.34 2.67
N GLU A 131 17.37 -2.62 1.86
CA GLU A 131 17.57 -3.25 0.57
C GLU A 131 18.46 -2.47 -0.39
N PRO A 132 18.33 -1.17 -0.54
CA PRO A 132 19.11 -0.46 -1.55
C PRO A 132 20.58 -0.34 -1.25
N ILE A 133 20.97 -0.71 -0.09
CA ILE A 133 22.35 -0.52 0.28
C ILE A 133 23.14 -1.71 -0.06
N THR A 134 23.73 -1.88 -0.69
CA THR A 134 24.43 -2.83 -0.70
C THR A 134 25.50 -3.04 -1.34
N LEU A 135 25.45 -3.02 -0.89
CA LEU A 135 26.34 -3.22 -1.02
C LEU A 135 27.31 -3.66 -1.38
N PRO A 136 28.07 -3.83 -1.40
CA PRO A 136 28.95 -4.17 -1.82
C PRO A 136 29.41 -5.20 -2.03
N PRO A 137 29.53 -5.26 -1.90
CA PRO A 137 30.02 -6.01 -1.82
C PRO A 137 30.68 -6.86 -1.77
N LYS A 138 30.39 -7.21 -1.61
CA LYS A 138 30.74 -7.78 -1.36
C LYS A 138 31.53 -8.28 -1.49
N ASN A 139 31.74 -8.54 -1.31
CA ASN A 139 32.27 -8.70 -1.06
C ASN A 139 32.71 -8.71 -0.88
N SER A 140 32.76 -8.76 -0.75
CA SER A 140 32.93 -8.47 -0.07
C SER A 140 32.97 -8.48 0.40
N LEU A 141 33.01 -8.97 0.71
CA LEU A 141 32.82 -8.86 1.50
C LEU A 141 33.08 -8.97 1.82
N GLN A 142 33.37 -9.30 1.87
CA GLN A 142 33.34 -9.13 2.38
C GLN A 142 33.42 -8.97 2.68
N GLY A 143 33.85 -9.57 2.58
CA GLY A 143 33.80 -9.20 3.10
C GLY A 143 33.60 -9.01 3.09
#